data_10f6f899eb20a4d523ee60f8056140c4
#
_entry.id   10f6f899eb20a4d523ee60f8056140c4
#
_cell.length_a   1.000
_cell.length_b   1.000
_cell.length_c   1.000
_cell.angle_alpha   90.00
_cell.angle_beta   90.00
_cell.angle_gamma   90.00
#
_symmetry.space_group_name_H-M   'P 1'
#
loop_
_entity.id
_entity.type
_entity.pdbx_description
1 polymer ?
#
loop_
_entity_poly.entity_id
_entity_poly.type
_entity_poly.pdbx_seq_one_letter_code
_entity_poly.pdbx_strand_id
1 'polypeptide(L)'
;FIGRQGRNRRLFSVKDIKPRTEEFLKEYPVVLSTTYTAKNCIDKNWVFDYVIMDEASQVDITTGALALSCAMNAVIVGDDKQLPNVIDERTKTALKAIESAYRIDEKYRSTTHSFLQSCCEVFTDAPQTLLREHYRCHPKIIEFCNHLFYNGELVPMTQDKGEENVVTVIQTVKGQHARGHYNQREIDVIQSEVLPNLTNNGSVGIITPYRNQAEAINRQLGTKIASTVHKYQGRECDNIIMSMVDNTISEFSDDPNLLNVAIS
;
A
#
# COMPACT_ATOMS: atom_id res chain seq x y z
N PHE A 1 9.13 25.29 15.09
CA PHE A 1 9.97 24.36 14.28
C PHE A 1 11.42 24.82 14.39
N ILE A 2 12.25 24.04 15.05
CA ILE A 2 13.69 24.32 15.19
C ILE A 2 14.40 23.53 14.10
N GLY A 3 15.00 24.23 13.13
CA GLY A 3 15.82 23.58 12.11
C GLY A 3 17.12 23.03 12.69
N ARG A 4 17.85 22.16 11.96
CA ARG A 4 19.15 21.59 12.37
C ARG A 4 20.18 22.60 12.89
N GLN A 5 20.04 23.89 12.54
CA GLN A 5 20.91 24.99 12.96
C GLN A 5 20.36 25.81 14.14
N GLY A 6 19.29 25.34 14.83
CA GLY A 6 18.74 26.01 16.01
C GLY A 6 17.95 27.30 15.76
N ARG A 7 17.76 27.71 14.50
CA ARG A 7 16.96 28.90 14.18
C ARG A 7 15.48 28.57 14.08
N ASN A 8 14.65 29.50 14.58
CA ASN A 8 13.21 29.42 14.38
C ASN A 8 12.87 29.68 12.90
N ARG A 9 12.12 28.74 12.29
CA ARG A 9 11.61 28.93 10.93
C ARG A 9 10.43 29.90 10.93
N ARG A 10 10.32 30.70 9.85
CA ARG A 10 9.19 31.57 9.65
C ARG A 10 7.91 30.75 9.45
N LEU A 11 6.86 31.13 10.14
CA LEU A 11 5.53 30.53 9.97
C LEU A 11 4.77 31.25 8.87
N PHE A 12 4.03 30.49 8.07
CA PHE A 12 3.15 30.97 7.03
C PHE A 12 1.72 30.49 7.33
N SER A 13 0.74 31.37 7.13
CA SER A 13 -0.65 30.91 7.09
C SER A 13 -0.94 30.28 5.73
N VAL A 14 -1.98 29.44 5.66
CA VAL A 14 -2.38 28.81 4.39
C VAL A 14 -2.68 29.87 3.30
N LYS A 15 -3.20 31.04 3.69
CA LYS A 15 -3.50 32.14 2.77
C LYS A 15 -2.25 32.81 2.20
N ASP A 16 -1.13 32.74 2.92
CA ASP A 16 0.13 33.39 2.52
C ASP A 16 0.97 32.52 1.58
N ILE A 17 0.76 31.21 1.55
CA ILE A 17 1.62 30.27 0.80
C ILE A 17 1.62 30.61 -0.69
N LYS A 18 0.45 30.72 -1.31
CA LYS A 18 0.35 30.98 -2.77
C LYS A 18 0.89 32.35 -3.17
N PRO A 19 0.52 33.48 -2.53
CA PRO A 19 1.05 34.79 -2.88
C PRO A 19 2.55 34.96 -2.59
N ARG A 20 3.09 34.15 -1.71
CA ARG A 20 4.48 34.23 -1.23
C ARG A 20 5.21 32.91 -1.42
N THR A 21 4.93 32.19 -2.52
CA THR A 21 5.50 30.86 -2.83
C THR A 21 7.02 30.85 -2.75
N GLU A 22 7.71 31.83 -3.32
CA GLU A 22 9.18 31.90 -3.32
C GLU A 22 9.75 32.00 -1.90
N GLU A 23 9.20 32.88 -1.06
CA GLU A 23 9.64 33.03 0.33
C GLU A 23 9.32 31.76 1.15
N PHE A 24 8.16 31.15 0.89
CA PHE A 24 7.75 29.90 1.53
C PHE A 24 8.71 28.78 1.19
N LEU A 25 9.05 28.57 -0.08
CA LEU A 25 9.94 27.51 -0.53
C LEU A 25 11.42 27.71 -0.14
N LYS A 26 11.87 28.97 0.01
CA LYS A 26 13.18 29.25 0.62
C LYS A 26 13.27 28.75 2.07
N GLU A 27 12.17 28.83 2.81
CA GLU A 27 12.11 28.38 4.21
C GLU A 27 11.76 26.88 4.32
N TYR A 28 10.87 26.39 3.45
CA TYR A 28 10.37 25.00 3.39
C TYR A 28 10.55 24.43 1.98
N PRO A 29 11.76 23.98 1.62
CA PRO A 29 12.05 23.51 0.25
C PRO A 29 11.40 22.17 -0.09
N VAL A 30 10.89 21.44 0.90
CA VAL A 30 10.16 20.17 0.72
C VAL A 30 8.71 20.38 1.13
N VAL A 31 7.80 20.08 0.20
CA VAL A 31 6.35 20.17 0.41
C VAL A 31 5.75 18.77 0.30
N LEU A 32 5.08 18.33 1.36
CA LEU A 32 4.36 17.06 1.37
C LEU A 32 2.89 17.31 0.96
N SER A 33 2.41 16.52 0.02
CA SER A 33 1.06 16.62 -0.51
C SER A 33 0.55 15.27 -1.00
N THR A 34 -0.76 15.15 -1.21
CA THR A 34 -1.30 14.05 -2.01
C THR A 34 -1.13 14.39 -3.49
N THR A 35 -1.09 13.37 -4.35
CA THR A 35 -1.04 13.53 -5.82
C THR A 35 -2.15 14.45 -6.32
N TYR A 36 -3.35 14.34 -5.75
CA TYR A 36 -4.51 15.13 -6.12
C TYR A 36 -4.38 16.63 -5.78
N THR A 37 -3.70 16.98 -4.68
CA THR A 37 -3.58 18.37 -4.23
C THR A 37 -2.25 19.03 -4.59
N ALA A 38 -1.28 18.29 -5.08
CA ALA A 38 0.08 18.77 -5.38
C ALA A 38 0.08 20.04 -6.23
N LYS A 39 -0.70 20.07 -7.31
CA LYS A 39 -0.80 21.23 -8.21
C LYS A 39 -1.33 22.50 -7.53
N ASN A 40 -2.08 22.34 -6.44
CA ASN A 40 -2.76 23.44 -5.74
C ASN A 40 -2.06 23.88 -4.45
N CYS A 41 -0.93 23.26 -4.08
CA CYS A 41 -0.23 23.57 -2.83
C CYS A 41 0.42 24.95 -2.84
N ILE A 42 0.89 25.40 -4.01
CA ILE A 42 1.63 26.65 -4.23
C ILE A 42 1.02 27.44 -5.38
N ASP A 43 1.65 28.55 -5.77
CA ASP A 43 1.23 29.31 -6.96
C ASP A 43 1.23 28.42 -8.21
N LYS A 44 0.17 28.55 -9.02
CA LYS A 44 -0.02 27.72 -10.23
C LYS A 44 1.05 27.87 -11.31
N ASN A 45 1.77 28.98 -11.29
CA ASN A 45 2.85 29.25 -12.24
C ASN A 45 4.22 28.73 -11.76
N TRP A 46 4.27 28.23 -10.52
CA TRP A 46 5.48 27.64 -9.97
C TRP A 46 5.64 26.20 -10.43
N VAL A 47 6.88 25.84 -10.74
CA VAL A 47 7.27 24.46 -11.08
C VAL A 47 8.39 24.05 -10.12
N PHE A 48 8.22 22.89 -9.48
CA PHE A 48 9.24 22.31 -8.60
C PHE A 48 10.41 21.76 -9.42
N ASP A 49 11.57 21.67 -8.82
CA ASP A 49 12.72 20.97 -9.43
C ASP A 49 12.43 19.47 -9.54
N TYR A 50 11.83 18.89 -8.50
CA TYR A 50 11.52 17.47 -8.42
C TYR A 50 10.12 17.22 -7.83
N VAL A 51 9.45 16.21 -8.35
CA VAL A 51 8.37 15.49 -7.67
C VAL A 51 8.86 14.10 -7.33
N ILE A 52 8.70 13.71 -6.06
CA ILE A 52 8.96 12.34 -5.60
C ILE A 52 7.59 11.77 -5.26
N MET A 53 7.17 10.76 -6.00
CA MET A 53 5.87 10.08 -5.81
C MET A 53 6.13 8.72 -5.22
N ASP A 54 5.66 8.50 -4.01
CA ASP A 54 5.70 7.20 -3.34
C ASP A 54 4.37 6.45 -3.53
N GLU A 55 4.41 5.12 -3.40
CA GLU A 55 3.25 4.23 -3.60
C GLU A 55 2.57 4.41 -4.98
N ALA A 56 3.36 4.64 -6.02
CA ALA A 56 2.85 4.95 -7.36
C ALA A 56 2.06 3.80 -8.01
N SER A 57 2.17 2.58 -7.52
CA SER A 57 1.32 1.44 -7.90
C SER A 57 -0.16 1.65 -7.50
N GLN A 58 -0.42 2.46 -6.46
CA GLN A 58 -1.77 2.79 -5.99
C GLN A 58 -2.34 4.07 -6.62
N VAL A 59 -1.59 4.72 -7.48
CA VAL A 59 -2.00 5.97 -8.13
C VAL A 59 -2.61 5.67 -9.50
N ASP A 60 -3.73 6.30 -9.81
CA ASP A 60 -4.30 6.26 -11.16
C ASP A 60 -3.51 7.16 -12.12
N ILE A 61 -3.55 6.84 -13.42
CA ILE A 61 -2.75 7.54 -14.44
C ILE A 61 -3.09 9.04 -14.49
N THR A 62 -4.33 9.41 -14.33
CA THR A 62 -4.78 10.80 -14.46
C THR A 62 -4.23 11.68 -13.34
N THR A 63 -4.36 11.23 -12.09
CA THR A 63 -3.83 11.99 -10.93
C THR A 63 -2.31 11.95 -10.88
N GLY A 64 -1.69 10.85 -11.30
CA GLY A 64 -0.24 10.76 -11.47
C GLY A 64 0.31 11.75 -12.49
N ALA A 65 -0.31 11.82 -13.67
CA ALA A 65 0.06 12.78 -14.71
C ALA A 65 -0.12 14.24 -14.24
N LEU A 66 -1.18 14.52 -13.47
CA LEU A 66 -1.39 15.83 -12.87
C LEU A 66 -0.24 16.20 -11.91
N ALA A 67 0.20 15.26 -11.08
CA ALA A 67 1.33 15.48 -10.19
C ALA A 67 2.65 15.67 -10.95
N LEU A 68 2.90 14.90 -12.03
CA LEU A 68 4.07 15.13 -12.90
C LEU A 68 4.11 16.54 -13.47
N SER A 69 2.96 17.13 -13.80
CA SER A 69 2.89 18.49 -14.35
C SER A 69 3.34 19.58 -13.37
N CYS A 70 3.64 19.23 -12.12
CA CYS A 70 4.08 20.17 -11.09
C CYS A 70 5.61 20.36 -11.04
N ALA A 71 6.39 19.51 -11.70
CA ALA A 71 7.84 19.50 -11.56
C ALA A 71 8.57 19.28 -12.89
N MET A 72 9.85 19.67 -12.92
CA MET A 72 10.73 19.46 -14.07
C MET A 72 11.29 18.04 -14.14
N ASN A 73 11.50 17.42 -12.99
CA ASN A 73 12.03 16.06 -12.86
C ASN A 73 11.11 15.23 -11.95
N ALA A 74 11.11 13.92 -12.16
CA ALA A 74 10.29 13.01 -11.35
C ALA A 74 11.10 11.81 -10.87
N VAL A 75 10.83 11.40 -9.62
CA VAL A 75 11.24 10.12 -9.05
C VAL A 75 9.96 9.38 -8.71
N ILE A 76 9.71 8.27 -9.38
CA ILE A 76 8.51 7.45 -9.20
C ILE A 76 8.90 6.21 -8.42
N VAL A 77 8.37 6.09 -7.20
CA VAL A 77 8.63 4.98 -6.28
C VAL A 77 7.36 4.17 -6.12
N GLY A 78 7.47 2.86 -6.15
CA GLY A 78 6.34 1.95 -5.97
C GLY A 78 6.75 0.52 -6.26
N ASP A 79 5.81 -0.38 -6.08
CA ASP A 79 6.01 -1.81 -6.25
C ASP A 79 4.87 -2.39 -7.08
N ASP A 80 5.18 -2.91 -8.26
CA ASP A 80 4.21 -3.51 -9.17
C ASP A 80 3.76 -4.92 -8.73
N LYS A 81 4.42 -5.49 -7.72
CA LYS A 81 4.06 -6.75 -7.06
C LYS A 81 3.14 -6.55 -5.85
N GLN A 82 2.84 -5.30 -5.50
CA GLN A 82 1.86 -4.96 -4.48
C GLN A 82 0.51 -4.60 -5.10
N LEU A 83 -0.50 -4.41 -4.24
CA LEU A 83 -1.85 -4.12 -4.68
C LEU A 83 -1.89 -2.84 -5.53
N PRO A 84 -2.46 -2.91 -6.75
CA PRO A 84 -2.64 -1.73 -7.58
C PRO A 84 -3.79 -0.86 -7.04
N ASN A 85 -3.94 0.30 -7.63
CA ASN A 85 -5.09 1.16 -7.41
C ASN A 85 -6.41 0.40 -7.70
N VAL A 86 -7.40 0.52 -6.80
CA VAL A 86 -8.71 -0.13 -6.94
C VAL A 86 -9.70 0.84 -7.57
N ILE A 87 -10.23 0.48 -8.73
CA ILE A 87 -11.27 1.23 -9.43
C ILE A 87 -12.61 0.50 -9.24
N ASP A 88 -13.63 1.20 -8.76
CA ASP A 88 -14.97 0.62 -8.66
C ASP A 88 -15.56 0.30 -10.05
N GLU A 89 -16.45 -0.69 -10.12
CA GLU A 89 -16.99 -1.20 -11.41
C GLU A 89 -17.74 -0.13 -12.21
N ARG A 90 -18.38 0.84 -11.57
CA ARG A 90 -19.09 1.92 -12.26
C ARG A 90 -18.07 2.85 -12.93
N THR A 91 -17.05 3.25 -12.22
CA THR A 91 -15.95 4.10 -12.73
C THR A 91 -15.18 3.36 -13.81
N LYS A 92 -14.89 2.07 -13.64
CA LYS A 92 -14.22 1.23 -14.63
C LYS A 92 -14.99 1.14 -15.94
N THR A 93 -16.32 1.00 -15.87
CA THR A 93 -17.18 0.98 -17.06
C THR A 93 -17.15 2.31 -17.80
N ALA A 94 -17.22 3.43 -17.08
CA ALA A 94 -17.12 4.77 -17.67
C ALA A 94 -15.75 5.03 -18.32
N LEU A 95 -14.67 4.63 -17.65
CA LEU A 95 -13.30 4.75 -18.18
C LEU A 95 -13.13 3.92 -19.47
N LYS A 96 -13.59 2.67 -19.50
CA LYS A 96 -13.54 1.82 -20.71
C LYS A 96 -14.24 2.47 -21.91
N ALA A 97 -15.37 3.12 -21.67
CA ALA A 97 -16.09 3.84 -22.73
C ALA A 97 -15.27 5.01 -23.27
N ILE A 98 -14.63 5.79 -22.39
CA ILE A 98 -13.76 6.92 -22.76
C ILE A 98 -12.51 6.40 -23.51
N GLU A 99 -11.82 5.40 -22.95
CA GLU A 99 -10.62 4.79 -23.53
C GLU A 99 -10.89 4.28 -24.96
N SER A 100 -12.04 3.66 -25.17
CA SER A 100 -12.48 3.18 -26.49
C SER A 100 -12.82 4.33 -27.44
N ALA A 101 -13.59 5.31 -26.99
CA ALA A 101 -14.03 6.44 -27.80
C ALA A 101 -12.86 7.28 -28.33
N TYR A 102 -11.86 7.48 -27.49
CA TYR A 102 -10.65 8.25 -27.82
C TYR A 102 -9.48 7.40 -28.31
N ARG A 103 -9.66 6.09 -28.45
CA ARG A 103 -8.62 5.15 -28.89
C ARG A 103 -7.33 5.29 -28.09
N ILE A 104 -7.46 5.38 -26.77
CA ILE A 104 -6.32 5.54 -25.86
C ILE A 104 -5.43 4.29 -25.96
N ASP A 105 -4.14 4.48 -26.18
CA ASP A 105 -3.14 3.41 -26.21
C ASP A 105 -3.13 2.68 -24.86
N GLU A 106 -2.90 1.36 -24.88
CA GLU A 106 -3.01 0.48 -23.71
C GLU A 106 -2.17 0.96 -22.53
N LYS A 107 -0.94 1.36 -22.77
CA LYS A 107 -0.02 1.88 -21.74
C LYS A 107 -0.51 3.14 -20.99
N TYR A 108 -1.54 3.81 -21.50
CA TYR A 108 -2.18 4.98 -20.86
C TYR A 108 -3.58 4.68 -20.33
N ARG A 109 -4.02 3.41 -20.32
CA ARG A 109 -5.36 3.05 -19.86
C ARG A 109 -5.36 2.83 -18.35
N SER A 110 -6.08 3.68 -17.64
CA SER A 110 -6.29 3.54 -16.20
C SER A 110 -7.04 2.26 -15.81
N THR A 111 -7.77 1.64 -16.76
CA THR A 111 -8.51 0.40 -16.49
C THR A 111 -7.64 -0.85 -16.46
N THR A 112 -6.41 -0.78 -16.97
CA THR A 112 -5.46 -1.90 -17.05
C THR A 112 -4.13 -1.64 -16.38
N HIS A 113 -3.75 -0.38 -16.18
CA HIS A 113 -2.46 0.02 -15.63
C HIS A 113 -2.61 0.95 -14.44
N SER A 114 -1.76 0.77 -13.45
CA SER A 114 -1.44 1.80 -12.45
C SER A 114 -0.55 2.89 -13.07
N PHE A 115 -0.38 3.99 -12.38
CA PHE A 115 0.53 5.03 -12.83
C PHE A 115 1.98 4.54 -12.93
N LEU A 116 2.44 3.71 -11.96
CA LEU A 116 3.78 3.10 -12.00
C LEU A 116 3.97 2.24 -13.25
N GLN A 117 3.04 1.33 -13.54
CA GLN A 117 3.10 0.47 -14.73
C GLN A 117 3.14 1.29 -16.02
N SER A 118 2.26 2.29 -16.12
CA SER A 118 2.27 3.22 -17.26
C SER A 118 3.61 3.93 -17.41
N CYS A 119 4.22 4.41 -16.32
CA CYS A 119 5.54 5.04 -16.37
C CYS A 119 6.62 4.08 -16.84
N CYS A 120 6.64 2.84 -16.36
CA CYS A 120 7.61 1.82 -16.79
C CYS A 120 7.52 1.51 -18.29
N GLU A 121 6.32 1.48 -18.85
CA GLU A 121 6.11 1.23 -20.27
C GLU A 121 6.35 2.44 -21.17
N VAL A 122 6.14 3.65 -20.66
CA VAL A 122 6.30 4.88 -21.44
C VAL A 122 7.74 5.39 -21.40
N PHE A 123 8.39 5.32 -20.24
CA PHE A 123 9.74 5.84 -20.03
C PHE A 123 10.79 4.72 -20.01
N THR A 124 10.87 3.96 -21.10
CA THR A 124 11.76 2.79 -21.22
C THR A 124 13.24 3.09 -21.02
N ASP A 125 13.67 4.33 -21.34
CA ASP A 125 15.05 4.76 -21.18
C ASP A 125 15.35 5.36 -19.79
N ALA A 126 14.34 5.50 -18.93
CA ALA A 126 14.54 5.99 -17.57
C ALA A 126 15.27 4.95 -16.71
N PRO A 127 16.23 5.36 -15.87
CA PRO A 127 16.90 4.42 -14.97
C PRO A 127 15.89 3.82 -13.98
N GLN A 128 15.93 2.49 -13.86
CA GLN A 128 15.12 1.74 -12.91
C GLN A 128 16.04 1.04 -11.92
N THR A 129 15.70 1.13 -10.64
CA THR A 129 16.49 0.52 -9.55
C THR A 129 15.56 -0.23 -8.61
N LEU A 130 15.79 -1.52 -8.44
CA LEU A 130 15.13 -2.31 -7.41
C LEU A 130 15.75 -1.99 -6.04
N LEU A 131 14.93 -1.56 -5.07
CA LEU A 131 15.33 -1.43 -3.68
C LEU A 131 15.28 -2.81 -3.04
N ARG A 132 16.44 -3.41 -2.81
CA ARG A 132 16.54 -4.81 -2.37
C ARG A 132 16.51 -4.99 -0.86
N GLU A 133 16.89 -3.97 -0.10
CA GLU A 133 17.02 -4.07 1.35
C GLU A 133 15.65 -4.04 2.02
N HIS A 134 15.33 -5.09 2.77
CA HIS A 134 14.07 -5.23 3.49
C HIS A 134 14.31 -5.14 5.01
N TYR A 135 13.67 -4.15 5.67
CA TYR A 135 13.90 -3.79 7.07
C TYR A 135 12.71 -4.10 8.00
N ARG A 136 11.60 -4.64 7.47
CA ARG A 136 10.36 -4.79 8.23
C ARG A 136 10.19 -6.19 8.83
N CYS A 137 10.07 -7.20 8.00
CA CYS A 137 9.70 -8.53 8.41
C CYS A 137 10.88 -9.36 8.88
N HIS A 138 10.62 -10.35 9.74
CA HIS A 138 11.56 -11.39 10.07
C HIS A 138 12.03 -12.13 8.78
N PRO A 139 13.32 -12.55 8.68
CA PRO A 139 13.83 -13.21 7.48
C PRO A 139 12.97 -14.39 7.00
N LYS A 140 12.52 -15.26 7.90
CA LYS A 140 11.65 -16.41 7.57
C LYS A 140 10.28 -16.02 7.01
N ILE A 141 9.76 -14.84 7.32
CA ILE A 141 8.49 -14.33 6.77
C ILE A 141 8.71 -13.81 5.36
N ILE A 142 9.68 -12.90 5.19
CA ILE A 142 9.90 -12.26 3.90
C ILE A 142 10.46 -13.23 2.84
N GLU A 143 11.10 -14.34 3.26
CA GLU A 143 11.62 -15.35 2.35
C GLU A 143 10.53 -15.91 1.42
N PHE A 144 9.30 -16.07 1.92
CA PHE A 144 8.17 -16.49 1.10
C PHE A 144 7.91 -15.49 -0.04
N CYS A 145 7.79 -14.21 0.27
CA CYS A 145 7.59 -13.16 -0.74
C CYS A 145 8.79 -13.05 -1.68
N ASN A 146 10.00 -13.15 -1.14
CA ASN A 146 11.23 -13.05 -1.91
C ASN A 146 11.31 -14.12 -3.00
N HIS A 147 10.98 -15.36 -2.67
CA HIS A 147 10.97 -16.45 -3.65
C HIS A 147 9.87 -16.34 -4.68
N LEU A 148 8.65 -15.97 -4.26
CA LEU A 148 7.50 -15.98 -5.16
C LEU A 148 7.41 -14.73 -6.04
N PHE A 149 7.80 -13.56 -5.53
CA PHE A 149 7.53 -12.29 -6.20
C PHE A 149 8.78 -11.52 -6.63
N TYR A 150 9.92 -11.76 -5.97
CA TYR A 150 11.15 -10.97 -6.19
C TYR A 150 12.35 -11.80 -6.63
N ASN A 151 12.14 -13.01 -7.11
CA ASN A 151 13.19 -13.91 -7.66
C ASN A 151 14.39 -14.13 -6.72
N GLY A 152 14.21 -14.01 -5.41
CA GLY A 152 15.28 -14.13 -4.42
C GLY A 152 16.19 -12.91 -4.32
N GLU A 153 15.80 -11.76 -4.90
CA GLU A 153 16.65 -10.58 -4.95
C GLU A 153 16.59 -9.69 -3.69
N LEU A 154 15.59 -9.89 -2.83
CA LEU A 154 15.49 -9.13 -1.58
C LEU A 154 16.57 -9.58 -0.59
N VAL A 155 17.13 -8.62 0.12
CA VAL A 155 18.13 -8.83 1.17
C VAL A 155 17.49 -8.47 2.52
N PRO A 156 17.09 -9.45 3.35
CA PRO A 156 16.58 -9.17 4.69
C PRO A 156 17.67 -8.53 5.56
N MET A 157 17.41 -7.33 6.06
CA MET A 157 18.30 -6.59 6.96
C MET A 157 17.93 -6.79 8.44
N THR A 158 16.79 -7.44 8.70
CA THR A 158 16.36 -7.88 10.01
C THR A 158 17.13 -9.12 10.46
N GLN A 159 17.29 -9.29 11.78
CA GLN A 159 18.04 -10.41 12.32
C GLN A 159 17.12 -11.53 12.80
N ASP A 160 17.42 -12.77 12.42
CA ASP A 160 16.87 -13.95 13.09
C ASP A 160 17.65 -14.18 14.39
N LYS A 161 16.99 -14.00 15.52
CA LYS A 161 17.58 -14.23 16.88
C LYS A 161 17.32 -15.64 17.38
N GLY A 162 16.86 -16.53 16.51
CA GLY A 162 16.49 -17.89 16.87
C GLY A 162 15.06 -18.01 17.40
N GLU A 163 14.17 -17.07 16.98
CA GLU A 163 12.75 -17.14 17.33
C GLU A 163 12.12 -18.41 16.77
N GLU A 164 11.46 -19.16 17.66
CA GLU A 164 10.65 -20.32 17.28
C GLU A 164 9.26 -19.88 16.83
N ASN A 165 8.67 -20.65 15.91
CA ASN A 165 7.29 -20.46 15.46
C ASN A 165 6.99 -19.07 14.87
N VAL A 166 7.94 -18.50 14.13
CA VAL A 166 7.78 -17.20 13.45
C VAL A 166 6.58 -17.19 12.49
N VAL A 167 6.31 -18.33 11.85
CA VAL A 167 5.13 -18.55 11.02
C VAL A 167 4.41 -19.81 11.55
N THR A 168 3.14 -19.66 11.88
CA THR A 168 2.31 -20.77 12.37
C THR A 168 1.05 -20.89 11.51
N VAL A 169 0.77 -22.10 11.05
CA VAL A 169 -0.47 -22.42 10.32
C VAL A 169 -1.42 -23.17 11.23
N ILE A 170 -2.61 -22.62 11.44
CA ILE A 170 -3.67 -23.21 12.25
C ILE A 170 -4.79 -23.68 11.32
N GLN A 171 -4.97 -24.98 11.26
CA GLN A 171 -6.02 -25.57 10.45
C GLN A 171 -7.28 -25.77 11.31
N THR A 172 -8.37 -25.11 10.95
CA THR A 172 -9.67 -25.32 11.61
C THR A 172 -10.27 -26.69 11.22
N VAL A 173 -11.29 -27.15 11.95
CA VAL A 173 -11.97 -28.41 11.62
C VAL A 173 -12.52 -28.39 10.19
N LYS A 174 -12.39 -29.55 9.53
CA LYS A 174 -12.89 -29.72 8.15
C LYS A 174 -14.40 -29.47 8.07
N GLY A 175 -14.86 -28.82 7.00
CA GLY A 175 -16.27 -28.55 6.75
C GLY A 175 -16.47 -27.29 5.89
N GLN A 176 -17.70 -27.07 5.49
CA GLN A 176 -18.09 -25.85 4.77
C GLN A 176 -18.55 -24.79 5.77
N HIS A 177 -17.63 -24.02 6.29
CA HIS A 177 -17.85 -22.99 7.32
C HIS A 177 -17.99 -21.59 6.76
N ALA A 178 -17.45 -21.32 5.55
CA ALA A 178 -17.59 -20.03 4.89
C ALA A 178 -18.99 -19.82 4.31
N ARG A 179 -19.58 -18.65 4.58
CA ARG A 179 -20.87 -18.21 4.03
C ARG A 179 -20.84 -16.73 3.72
N GLY A 180 -20.99 -16.36 2.45
CA GLY A 180 -21.03 -14.94 2.06
C GLY A 180 -19.79 -14.14 2.48
N HIS A 181 -18.59 -14.68 2.28
CA HIS A 181 -17.31 -14.07 2.67
C HIS A 181 -17.15 -13.88 4.19
N TYR A 182 -17.66 -14.83 4.96
CA TYR A 182 -17.64 -14.83 6.40
C TYR A 182 -17.47 -16.26 6.91
N ASN A 183 -16.63 -16.47 7.91
CA ASN A 183 -16.33 -17.76 8.52
C ASN A 183 -16.27 -17.61 10.05
N GLN A 184 -17.38 -17.92 10.72
CA GLN A 184 -17.47 -17.85 12.18
C GLN A 184 -16.46 -18.76 12.87
N ARG A 185 -16.19 -19.93 12.29
CA ARG A 185 -15.25 -20.89 12.90
C ARG A 185 -13.83 -20.35 13.03
N GLU A 186 -13.36 -19.62 12.01
CA GLU A 186 -12.05 -18.96 12.12
C GLU A 186 -12.06 -17.89 13.20
N ILE A 187 -13.13 -17.10 13.33
CA ILE A 187 -13.26 -16.07 14.35
C ILE A 187 -13.20 -16.68 15.75
N ASP A 188 -13.92 -17.79 15.98
CA ASP A 188 -13.93 -18.48 17.27
C ASP A 188 -12.53 -19.01 17.62
N VAL A 189 -11.82 -19.61 16.67
CA VAL A 189 -10.45 -20.10 16.84
C VAL A 189 -9.49 -18.92 17.11
N ILE A 190 -9.60 -17.83 16.38
CA ILE A 190 -8.79 -16.62 16.63
C ILE A 190 -8.99 -16.15 18.07
N GLN A 191 -10.24 -16.05 18.52
CA GLN A 191 -10.57 -15.56 19.87
C GLN A 191 -10.13 -16.51 20.98
N SER A 192 -10.41 -17.82 20.82
CA SER A 192 -10.25 -18.79 21.90
C SER A 192 -8.87 -19.47 21.92
N GLU A 193 -8.18 -19.54 20.79
CA GLU A 193 -6.95 -20.31 20.68
C GLU A 193 -5.76 -19.45 20.25
N VAL A 194 -5.93 -18.53 19.27
CA VAL A 194 -4.79 -17.79 18.74
C VAL A 194 -4.39 -16.63 19.67
N LEU A 195 -5.33 -15.72 19.93
CA LEU A 195 -5.05 -14.52 20.72
C LEU A 195 -4.52 -14.82 22.14
N PRO A 196 -5.06 -15.81 22.90
CA PRO A 196 -4.55 -16.14 24.22
C PRO A 196 -3.14 -16.76 24.23
N ASN A 197 -2.74 -17.36 23.13
CA ASN A 197 -1.46 -18.05 22.98
C ASN A 197 -0.37 -17.23 22.30
N LEU A 198 -0.61 -15.93 21.99
CA LEU A 198 0.43 -15.05 21.50
C LEU A 198 1.49 -14.85 22.60
N THR A 199 2.73 -15.22 22.29
CA THR A 199 3.83 -15.27 23.25
C THR A 199 4.46 -13.91 23.55
N ASN A 200 4.19 -12.92 22.71
CA ASN A 200 4.71 -11.58 22.91
C ASN A 200 3.57 -10.57 23.18
N ASN A 201 3.86 -9.54 23.96
CA ASN A 201 2.93 -8.45 24.26
C ASN A 201 2.95 -7.34 23.19
N GLY A 202 3.36 -7.67 21.97
CA GLY A 202 3.41 -6.74 20.85
C GLY A 202 2.04 -6.35 20.30
N SER A 203 2.05 -5.40 19.39
CA SER A 203 0.86 -5.02 18.64
C SER A 203 0.32 -6.19 17.82
N VAL A 204 -1.02 -6.27 17.71
CA VAL A 204 -1.71 -7.34 16.98
C VAL A 204 -2.57 -6.74 15.89
N GLY A 205 -2.41 -7.24 14.67
CA GLY A 205 -3.27 -6.97 13.53
C GLY A 205 -3.91 -8.24 13.01
N ILE A 206 -5.16 -8.14 12.57
CA ILE A 206 -5.85 -9.25 11.90
C ILE A 206 -6.19 -8.80 10.47
N ILE A 207 -5.73 -9.55 9.49
CA ILE A 207 -5.98 -9.27 8.09
C ILE A 207 -6.81 -10.37 7.45
N THR A 208 -7.65 -9.98 6.52
CA THR A 208 -8.52 -10.91 5.79
C THR A 208 -8.79 -10.36 4.38
N PRO A 209 -9.06 -11.21 3.38
CA PRO A 209 -9.48 -10.77 2.06
C PRO A 209 -10.81 -10.01 2.07
N TYR A 210 -11.71 -10.33 3.03
CA TYR A 210 -13.10 -9.90 2.96
C TYR A 210 -13.52 -8.93 4.06
N ARG A 211 -14.23 -7.89 3.67
CA ARG A 211 -14.75 -6.86 4.56
C ARG A 211 -15.71 -7.43 5.62
N ASN A 212 -16.61 -8.36 5.22
CA ASN A 212 -17.57 -8.96 6.13
C ASN A 212 -16.87 -9.69 7.29
N GLN A 213 -15.79 -10.40 6.99
CA GLN A 213 -14.98 -11.09 8.00
C GLN A 213 -14.31 -10.10 8.95
N ALA A 214 -13.69 -9.06 8.44
CA ALA A 214 -13.04 -8.03 9.27
C ALA A 214 -14.04 -7.35 10.22
N GLU A 215 -15.22 -6.99 9.72
CA GLU A 215 -16.28 -6.38 10.53
C GLU A 215 -16.82 -7.34 11.60
N ALA A 216 -16.95 -8.63 11.28
CA ALA A 216 -17.40 -9.65 12.23
C ALA A 216 -16.36 -9.90 13.33
N ILE A 217 -15.07 -10.02 12.97
CA ILE A 217 -13.98 -10.14 13.94
C ILE A 217 -13.99 -8.94 14.90
N ASN A 218 -14.02 -7.73 14.37
CA ASN A 218 -14.03 -6.51 15.19
C ASN A 218 -15.24 -6.43 16.13
N ARG A 219 -16.42 -6.87 15.67
CA ARG A 219 -17.62 -6.91 16.47
C ARG A 219 -17.50 -7.93 17.61
N GLN A 220 -17.04 -9.13 17.31
CA GLN A 220 -16.91 -10.20 18.31
C GLN A 220 -15.85 -9.90 19.36
N LEU A 221 -14.72 -9.33 18.95
CA LEU A 221 -13.62 -8.98 19.86
C LEU A 221 -13.84 -7.64 20.58
N GLY A 222 -14.82 -6.84 20.18
CA GLY A 222 -15.02 -5.48 20.71
C GLY A 222 -13.87 -4.50 20.40
N THR A 223 -13.14 -4.71 19.30
CA THR A 223 -11.93 -3.99 18.92
C THR A 223 -11.99 -3.48 17.47
N LYS A 224 -10.93 -2.82 17.00
CA LYS A 224 -10.78 -2.41 15.61
C LYS A 224 -9.42 -2.87 15.03
N ILE A 225 -8.98 -4.06 15.44
CA ILE A 225 -7.69 -4.62 15.02
C ILE A 225 -7.76 -5.40 13.70
N ALA A 226 -8.97 -5.76 13.25
CA ALA A 226 -9.16 -6.47 11.99
C ALA A 226 -9.46 -5.50 10.84
N SER A 227 -8.87 -5.77 9.68
CA SER A 227 -9.08 -5.00 8.46
C SER A 227 -8.91 -5.88 7.21
N THR A 228 -9.34 -5.37 6.06
CA THR A 228 -8.97 -6.01 4.79
C THR A 228 -7.51 -5.72 4.44
N VAL A 229 -6.88 -6.62 3.67
CA VAL A 229 -5.49 -6.45 3.22
C VAL A 229 -5.28 -5.06 2.58
N HIS A 230 -6.17 -4.64 1.70
CA HIS A 230 -6.13 -3.31 1.06
C HIS A 230 -6.09 -2.13 2.05
N LYS A 231 -6.83 -2.23 3.16
CA LYS A 231 -6.86 -1.18 4.19
C LYS A 231 -5.71 -1.28 5.19
N TYR A 232 -5.02 -2.41 5.17
CA TYR A 232 -3.89 -2.67 6.06
C TYR A 232 -2.57 -2.23 5.44
N GLN A 233 -2.52 -2.05 4.14
CA GLN A 233 -1.33 -1.60 3.41
C GLN A 233 -0.72 -0.34 4.05
N GLY A 234 0.60 -0.33 4.22
CA GLY A 234 1.32 0.72 4.93
C GLY A 234 1.24 0.68 6.47
N ARG A 235 0.60 -0.35 7.06
CA ARG A 235 0.58 -0.57 8.52
C ARG A 235 1.51 -1.71 8.90
N GLU A 236 1.97 -1.68 10.14
CA GLU A 236 2.86 -2.68 10.71
C GLU A 236 2.33 -3.12 12.08
N CYS A 237 2.49 -4.39 12.41
CA CYS A 237 2.24 -4.94 13.74
C CYS A 237 3.26 -6.02 14.04
N ASP A 238 3.54 -6.22 15.34
CA ASP A 238 4.46 -7.27 15.79
C ASP A 238 3.92 -8.67 15.54
N ASN A 239 2.59 -8.82 15.54
CA ASN A 239 1.88 -10.06 15.24
C ASN A 239 0.80 -9.80 14.19
N ILE A 240 0.82 -10.56 13.12
CA ILE A 240 -0.25 -10.56 12.10
C ILE A 240 -0.95 -11.92 12.11
N ILE A 241 -2.26 -11.88 12.20
CA ILE A 241 -3.13 -13.04 12.05
C ILE A 241 -3.85 -12.92 10.73
N MET A 242 -3.69 -13.91 9.85
CA MET A 242 -4.35 -13.94 8.55
C MET A 242 -5.55 -14.89 8.59
N SER A 243 -6.76 -14.37 8.35
CA SER A 243 -8.01 -15.13 8.27
C SER A 243 -8.43 -15.29 6.82
N MET A 244 -8.31 -16.49 6.27
CA MET A 244 -8.50 -16.75 4.83
C MET A 244 -9.96 -16.88 4.42
N VAL A 245 -10.84 -17.27 5.36
CA VAL A 245 -12.31 -17.37 5.20
C VAL A 245 -12.77 -18.53 4.30
N ASP A 246 -12.25 -18.61 3.08
CA ASP A 246 -12.74 -19.50 2.04
C ASP A 246 -12.49 -20.99 2.36
N ASN A 247 -13.43 -21.85 2.01
CA ASN A 247 -13.28 -23.31 2.15
C ASN A 247 -12.40 -23.90 1.03
N THR A 248 -12.25 -23.16 -0.06
CA THR A 248 -11.42 -23.51 -1.22
C THR A 248 -10.70 -22.25 -1.70
N ILE A 249 -9.49 -22.43 -2.19
CA ILE A 249 -8.74 -21.33 -2.77
C ILE A 249 -9.52 -20.74 -3.94
N SER A 250 -9.69 -19.41 -3.95
CA SER A 250 -10.33 -18.65 -5.02
C SER A 250 -9.31 -17.75 -5.70
N GLU A 251 -9.57 -17.33 -6.92
CA GLU A 251 -8.72 -16.37 -7.64
C GLU A 251 -8.49 -15.09 -6.83
N PHE A 252 -9.46 -14.68 -6.02
CA PHE A 252 -9.33 -13.50 -5.17
C PHE A 252 -8.45 -13.73 -3.93
N SER A 253 -8.62 -14.88 -3.26
CA SER A 253 -7.82 -15.21 -2.07
C SER A 253 -6.40 -15.66 -2.41
N ASP A 254 -6.15 -16.03 -3.67
CA ASP A 254 -4.84 -16.45 -4.21
C ASP A 254 -4.22 -15.36 -5.12
N ASP A 255 -4.74 -14.13 -5.07
CA ASP A 255 -4.16 -13.02 -5.82
C ASP A 255 -2.73 -12.73 -5.35
N PRO A 256 -1.72 -12.79 -6.23
CA PRO A 256 -0.32 -12.64 -5.87
C PRO A 256 -0.02 -11.31 -5.17
N ASN A 257 -0.62 -10.23 -5.63
CA ASN A 257 -0.38 -8.90 -5.08
C ASN A 257 -1.02 -8.76 -3.69
N LEU A 258 -2.20 -9.39 -3.50
CA LEU A 258 -2.86 -9.46 -2.20
C LEU A 258 -2.03 -10.26 -1.19
N LEU A 259 -1.52 -11.42 -1.60
CA LEU A 259 -0.68 -12.26 -0.74
C LEU A 259 0.64 -11.57 -0.40
N ASN A 260 1.27 -10.92 -1.38
CA ASN A 260 2.51 -10.19 -1.13
C ASN A 260 2.32 -9.10 -0.07
N VAL A 261 1.30 -8.26 -0.20
CA VAL A 261 1.00 -7.22 0.80
C VAL A 261 0.59 -7.80 2.16
N ALA A 262 -0.10 -8.94 2.16
CA ALA A 262 -0.56 -9.56 3.41
C ALA A 262 0.59 -10.14 4.24
N ILE A 263 1.68 -10.56 3.60
CA ILE A 263 2.80 -11.25 4.23
C ILE A 263 3.99 -10.32 4.47
N SER A 264 4.25 -9.36 3.56
CA SER A 264 5.34 -8.38 3.68
C SER A 264 4.91 -7.15 4.46
#